data_74ce4641f136717e6a0018d3b3736b2d
#
_entry.id   74ce4641f136717e6a0018d3b3736b2d
#
_cell.length_a   1.000
_cell.length_b   1.000
_cell.length_c   1.000
_cell.angle_alpha   90.00
_cell.angle_beta   90.00
_cell.angle_gamma   90.00
#
_symmetry.space_group_name_H-M   'P 1'
#
loop_
_entity.id
_entity.type
_entity.pdbx_description
1 polymer ?
#
loop_
_entity_poly.entity_id
_entity_poly.type
_entity_poly.pdbx_seq_one_letter_code
_entity_poly.pdbx_strand_id
1 'polypeptide(L)'
;KTTNMNFDILKQNIEDATKKAFIEIFKKYGSEEIYGFALYSDEGAMTVCPSTNTLKHLTTVDQDDLTYYKFEPAEWEYEMEGADEEFNEICKQLRDELEKNEFLENDEYNEEWFLNFQSELYETCISVLEKLKKENFFKDIIGKDIFLTFTVSDYEFEKKDLKKIIE
;
A
#
# COMPACT_ATOMS: atom_id res chain seq x y z
N LYS A 1 24.07 -15.45 10.21
CA LYS A 1 23.31 -14.73 11.22
C LYS A 1 22.25 -13.86 10.58
N THR A 2 21.02 -14.00 11.05
CA THR A 2 19.88 -13.26 10.53
C THR A 2 19.89 -11.82 11.01
N THR A 3 19.70 -10.88 10.11
CA THR A 3 19.55 -9.46 10.46
C THR A 3 18.08 -9.12 10.36
N ASN A 4 17.54 -8.47 11.39
CA ASN A 4 16.15 -8.09 11.40
C ASN A 4 15.97 -6.65 10.95
N MET A 5 14.98 -6.41 10.10
CA MET A 5 14.60 -5.07 9.70
C MET A 5 14.04 -4.32 10.90
N ASN A 6 14.35 -3.03 11.00
CA ASN A 6 13.75 -2.18 12.01
C ASN A 6 12.41 -1.68 11.51
N PHE A 7 11.32 -2.29 11.99
CA PHE A 7 9.98 -1.94 11.52
C PHE A 7 9.50 -0.58 12.03
N ASP A 8 10.08 -0.06 13.11
CA ASP A 8 9.74 1.30 13.55
C ASP A 8 10.25 2.34 12.55
N ILE A 9 11.47 2.13 12.06
CA ILE A 9 12.03 3.01 11.02
C ILE A 9 11.26 2.84 9.72
N LEU A 10 10.95 1.61 9.35
CA LEU A 10 10.17 1.33 8.15
C LEU A 10 8.80 2.02 8.22
N LYS A 11 8.14 1.92 9.38
CA LYS A 11 6.85 2.57 9.58
C LYS A 11 6.93 4.08 9.34
N GLN A 12 7.97 4.71 9.88
CA GLN A 12 8.17 6.14 9.70
C GLN A 12 8.39 6.47 8.21
N ASN A 13 9.20 5.66 7.53
CA ASN A 13 9.46 5.88 6.11
C ASN A 13 8.19 5.73 5.27
N ILE A 14 7.37 4.73 5.59
CA ILE A 14 6.09 4.53 4.89
C ILE A 14 5.14 5.70 5.18
N GLU A 15 5.10 6.16 6.42
CA GLU A 15 4.25 7.29 6.78
C GLU A 15 4.66 8.55 6.01
N ASP A 16 5.96 8.85 5.99
CA ASP A 16 6.47 10.03 5.28
C ASP A 16 6.19 9.95 3.78
N ALA A 17 6.41 8.77 3.20
CA ALA A 17 6.15 8.56 1.78
C ALA A 17 4.66 8.68 1.47
N THR A 18 3.80 8.16 2.34
CA THR A 18 2.36 8.24 2.17
C THR A 18 1.88 9.70 2.19
N LYS A 19 2.36 10.46 3.16
CA LYS A 19 1.99 11.89 3.25
C LYS A 19 2.42 12.64 2.01
N LYS A 20 3.65 12.41 1.57
CA LYS A 20 4.17 13.06 0.37
C LYS A 20 3.37 12.68 -0.86
N ALA A 21 3.10 11.39 -1.03
CA ALA A 21 2.35 10.89 -2.19
C ALA A 21 0.95 11.53 -2.24
N PHE A 22 0.25 11.53 -1.11
CA PHE A 22 -1.11 12.06 -1.09
C PHE A 22 -1.14 13.56 -1.40
N ILE A 23 -0.20 14.31 -0.83
CA ILE A 23 -0.12 15.75 -1.10
C ILE A 23 0.19 16.01 -2.57
N GLU A 24 1.09 15.24 -3.16
CA GLU A 24 1.42 15.38 -4.59
C GLU A 24 0.20 15.11 -5.47
N ILE A 25 -0.53 14.05 -5.18
CA ILE A 25 -1.73 13.70 -5.96
C ILE A 25 -2.81 14.76 -5.76
N PHE A 26 -2.99 15.24 -4.53
CA PHE A 26 -3.99 16.28 -4.28
C PHE A 26 -3.68 17.57 -5.06
N LYS A 27 -2.41 17.96 -5.11
CA LYS A 27 -2.02 19.16 -5.85
C LYS A 27 -2.27 19.04 -7.34
N LYS A 28 -2.07 17.84 -7.90
CA LYS A 28 -2.25 17.62 -9.33
C LYS A 28 -3.70 17.33 -9.71
N TYR A 29 -4.41 16.56 -8.89
CA TYR A 29 -5.70 15.97 -9.29
C TYR A 29 -6.81 16.20 -8.29
N GLY A 30 -6.63 17.11 -7.32
CA GLY A 30 -7.65 17.34 -6.30
C GLY A 30 -8.99 17.75 -6.85
N SER A 31 -9.01 18.46 -8.00
CA SER A 31 -10.25 18.89 -8.65
C SER A 31 -11.06 17.71 -9.19
N GLU A 32 -10.51 16.52 -9.28
CA GLU A 32 -11.20 15.32 -9.71
C GLU A 32 -11.97 14.63 -8.58
N GLU A 33 -11.90 15.19 -7.38
CA GLU A 33 -12.58 14.69 -6.18
C GLU A 33 -12.06 13.35 -5.71
N ILE A 34 -10.96 13.40 -4.96
CA ILE A 34 -10.36 12.19 -4.37
C ILE A 34 -11.32 11.62 -3.33
N TYR A 35 -11.63 10.32 -3.43
CA TYR A 35 -12.49 9.64 -2.46
C TYR A 35 -11.79 8.51 -1.74
N GLY A 36 -10.64 8.05 -2.21
CA GLY A 36 -9.98 6.88 -1.65
C GLY A 36 -8.48 6.92 -1.79
N PHE A 37 -7.81 6.37 -0.79
CA PHE A 37 -6.38 6.15 -0.80
C PHE A 37 -6.07 4.77 -0.25
N ALA A 38 -5.08 4.11 -0.83
CA ALA A 38 -4.69 2.78 -0.40
C ALA A 38 -3.18 2.65 -0.35
N LEU A 39 -2.73 1.80 0.56
CA LEU A 39 -1.42 1.17 0.45
C LEU A 39 -1.65 -0.27 0.08
N TYR A 40 -0.78 -0.84 -0.72
CA TYR A 40 -0.85 -2.25 -1.02
C TYR A 40 0.54 -2.86 -1.14
N SER A 41 0.59 -4.17 -0.93
CA SER A 41 1.81 -4.96 -1.06
C SER A 41 1.50 -6.14 -1.98
N ASP A 42 2.44 -7.04 -2.11
CA ASP A 42 2.28 -8.27 -2.88
C ASP A 42 2.45 -9.47 -1.97
N GLU A 43 2.12 -10.66 -2.48
CA GLU A 43 2.27 -11.89 -1.70
C GLU A 43 3.70 -12.17 -1.28
N GLY A 44 4.66 -11.71 -2.08
CA GLY A 44 6.08 -11.89 -1.77
C GLY A 44 6.64 -10.91 -0.77
N ALA A 45 5.82 -9.96 -0.30
CA ALA A 45 6.24 -8.90 0.63
C ALA A 45 7.41 -8.08 0.08
N MET A 46 7.46 -7.91 -1.25
CA MET A 46 8.55 -7.23 -1.94
C MET A 46 8.29 -5.76 -2.18
N THR A 47 7.06 -5.31 -1.97
CA THR A 47 6.67 -3.95 -2.31
C THR A 47 5.74 -3.33 -1.28
N VAL A 48 5.76 -1.99 -1.24
CA VAL A 48 4.70 -1.18 -0.66
C VAL A 48 4.44 -0.08 -1.68
N CYS A 49 3.20 0.06 -2.11
CA CYS A 49 2.83 1.01 -3.15
C CYS A 49 1.60 1.81 -2.74
N PRO A 50 1.53 3.08 -3.15
CA PRO A 50 0.33 3.89 -2.93
C PRO A 50 -0.63 3.76 -4.09
N SER A 51 -1.91 4.01 -3.84
CA SER A 51 -2.90 4.13 -4.89
C SER A 51 -3.96 5.13 -4.46
N THR A 52 -4.37 6.00 -5.37
CA THR A 52 -5.38 7.02 -5.11
C THR A 52 -6.41 6.98 -6.21
N ASN A 53 -7.68 7.18 -5.86
CA ASN A 53 -8.71 7.27 -6.89
C ASN A 53 -9.62 8.48 -6.69
N THR A 54 -10.32 8.82 -7.75
CA THR A 54 -11.17 10.01 -7.80
C THR A 54 -12.56 9.64 -8.29
N LEU A 55 -13.54 10.46 -7.93
CA LEU A 55 -14.90 10.28 -8.43
C LEU A 55 -14.96 10.43 -9.93
N LYS A 56 -14.12 11.29 -10.49
CA LYS A 56 -14.06 11.46 -11.95
C LYS A 56 -13.72 10.16 -12.65
N HIS A 57 -12.75 9.41 -12.14
CA HIS A 57 -12.36 8.13 -12.74
C HIS A 57 -13.53 7.14 -12.75
N LEU A 58 -14.36 7.15 -11.70
CA LEU A 58 -15.48 6.23 -11.62
C LEU A 58 -16.54 6.47 -12.70
N THR A 59 -16.55 7.65 -13.31
CA THR A 59 -17.49 7.93 -14.41
C THR A 59 -17.04 7.29 -15.73
N THR A 60 -15.79 6.84 -15.80
CA THR A 60 -15.21 6.27 -17.02
C THR A 60 -15.17 4.75 -17.03
N VAL A 61 -15.48 4.10 -15.90
CA VAL A 61 -15.43 2.64 -15.78
C VAL A 61 -16.78 2.03 -16.14
N ASP A 62 -16.80 0.71 -16.37
CA ASP A 62 -18.03 -0.01 -16.63
C ASP A 62 -18.95 0.09 -15.42
N GLN A 63 -20.12 0.67 -15.61
CA GLN A 63 -21.05 0.94 -14.52
C GLN A 63 -21.65 -0.35 -13.94
N ASP A 64 -21.66 -1.43 -14.68
CA ASP A 64 -22.10 -2.73 -14.17
C ASP A 64 -21.13 -3.27 -13.12
N ASP A 65 -19.86 -2.85 -13.17
CA ASP A 65 -18.83 -3.28 -12.25
C ASP A 65 -18.35 -2.14 -11.35
N LEU A 66 -19.18 -1.10 -11.15
CA LEU A 66 -18.80 0.09 -10.44
C LEU A 66 -18.26 -0.18 -9.04
N THR A 67 -18.93 -1.07 -8.29
CA THR A 67 -18.50 -1.39 -6.93
C THR A 67 -17.10 -1.99 -6.91
N TYR A 68 -16.80 -2.84 -7.87
CA TYR A 68 -15.48 -3.43 -7.99
C TYR A 68 -14.43 -2.33 -8.21
N TYR A 69 -14.64 -1.49 -9.20
CA TYR A 69 -13.66 -0.44 -9.52
C TYR A 69 -13.52 0.58 -8.39
N LYS A 70 -14.61 0.80 -7.65
CA LYS A 70 -14.58 1.77 -6.56
C LYS A 70 -13.66 1.33 -5.42
N PHE A 71 -13.61 0.03 -5.14
CA PHE A 71 -12.92 -0.49 -3.96
C PHE A 71 -11.70 -1.35 -4.26
N GLU A 72 -11.28 -1.44 -5.52
CA GLU A 72 -10.11 -2.24 -5.91
C GLU A 72 -8.93 -1.34 -6.27
N PRO A 73 -7.97 -1.12 -5.36
CA PRO A 73 -6.85 -0.18 -5.61
C PRO A 73 -6.01 -0.49 -6.85
N ALA A 74 -5.95 -1.75 -7.27
CA ALA A 74 -5.18 -2.12 -8.47
C ALA A 74 -5.80 -1.56 -9.75
N GLU A 75 -7.08 -1.14 -9.69
CA GLU A 75 -7.80 -0.58 -10.84
C GLU A 75 -7.96 0.93 -10.74
N TRP A 76 -7.37 1.56 -9.74
CA TRP A 76 -7.51 2.99 -9.52
C TRP A 76 -6.65 3.79 -10.50
N GLU A 77 -7.10 5.01 -10.80
CA GLU A 77 -6.45 5.87 -11.80
C GLU A 77 -5.00 6.16 -11.46
N TYR A 78 -4.73 6.45 -10.19
CA TYR A 78 -3.39 6.85 -9.74
C TYR A 78 -2.74 5.73 -8.93
N GLU A 79 -2.82 4.54 -9.46
CA GLU A 79 -2.13 3.39 -8.90
C GLU A 79 -0.63 3.55 -9.08
N MET A 80 0.13 3.34 -8.00
CA MET A 80 1.59 3.47 -7.99
C MET A 80 2.11 4.87 -8.32
N GLU A 81 1.29 5.89 -8.08
CA GLU A 81 1.71 7.26 -8.35
C GLU A 81 1.83 8.06 -7.06
N GLY A 82 2.90 8.85 -6.94
CA GLY A 82 3.18 9.72 -5.81
C GLY A 82 4.34 9.21 -4.98
N ALA A 83 5.24 10.12 -4.60
CA ALA A 83 6.44 9.84 -3.82
C ALA A 83 7.23 8.66 -4.40
N ASP A 84 7.42 8.67 -5.72
CA ASP A 84 7.98 7.53 -6.44
C ASP A 84 9.35 7.12 -5.90
N GLU A 85 10.23 8.08 -5.64
CA GLU A 85 11.56 7.78 -5.14
C GLU A 85 11.50 7.13 -3.75
N GLU A 86 10.66 7.66 -2.88
CA GLU A 86 10.53 7.17 -1.51
C GLU A 86 9.98 5.76 -1.49
N PHE A 87 8.94 5.48 -2.27
CA PHE A 87 8.40 4.13 -2.32
C PHE A 87 9.35 3.15 -3.00
N ASN A 88 10.09 3.58 -4.02
CA ASN A 88 11.11 2.75 -4.64
C ASN A 88 12.20 2.36 -3.65
N GLU A 89 12.62 3.30 -2.82
CA GLU A 89 13.62 3.02 -1.79
C GLU A 89 13.09 2.03 -0.76
N ILE A 90 11.83 2.19 -0.34
CA ILE A 90 11.19 1.24 0.57
C ILE A 90 11.18 -0.16 -0.05
N CYS A 91 10.76 -0.27 -1.30
CA CYS A 91 10.72 -1.55 -1.99
C CYS A 91 12.11 -2.19 -2.09
N LYS A 92 13.13 -1.37 -2.35
CA LYS A 92 14.51 -1.86 -2.41
C LYS A 92 14.95 -2.41 -1.06
N GLN A 93 14.63 -1.71 0.03
CA GLN A 93 14.96 -2.18 1.37
C GLN A 93 14.28 -3.50 1.70
N LEU A 94 13.02 -3.67 1.29
CA LEU A 94 12.30 -4.92 1.49
C LEU A 94 12.98 -6.07 0.75
N ARG A 95 13.36 -5.86 -0.49
CA ARG A 95 14.01 -6.87 -1.30
C ARG A 95 15.38 -7.25 -0.74
N ASP A 96 16.13 -6.24 -0.27
CA ASP A 96 17.43 -6.51 0.35
C ASP A 96 17.27 -7.36 1.60
N GLU A 97 16.25 -7.08 2.39
CA GLU A 97 15.99 -7.85 3.62
C GLU A 97 15.56 -9.29 3.29
N LEU A 98 14.69 -9.44 2.30
CA LEU A 98 14.28 -10.77 1.85
C LEU A 98 15.49 -11.59 1.36
N GLU A 99 16.33 -10.97 0.56
CA GLU A 99 17.51 -11.65 0.00
C GLU A 99 18.44 -12.15 1.09
N LYS A 100 18.56 -11.41 2.19
CA LYS A 100 19.44 -11.81 3.30
C LYS A 100 18.90 -12.96 4.14
N ASN A 101 17.58 -13.09 4.25
CA ASN A 101 16.97 -13.94 5.27
C ASN A 101 16.06 -15.04 4.73
N GLU A 102 15.74 -15.01 3.46
CA GLU A 102 14.74 -15.88 2.84
C GLU A 102 15.18 -17.35 2.84
N PHE A 103 16.50 -17.61 2.89
CA PHE A 103 17.03 -18.96 2.94
C PHE A 103 17.90 -19.17 4.17
N LEU A 104 17.84 -20.38 4.70
CA LEU A 104 18.72 -20.80 5.78
C LEU A 104 20.12 -21.08 5.24
N GLU A 105 21.08 -21.29 6.14
CA GLU A 105 22.47 -21.56 5.74
C GLU A 105 22.62 -22.80 4.86
N ASN A 106 21.69 -23.75 4.99
CA ASN A 106 21.69 -24.98 4.19
C ASN A 106 20.86 -24.84 2.89
N ASP A 107 20.56 -23.63 2.49
CA ASP A 107 19.79 -23.31 1.30
C ASP A 107 18.32 -23.70 1.36
N GLU A 108 17.82 -24.11 2.52
CA GLU A 108 16.40 -24.36 2.68
C GLU A 108 15.64 -23.05 2.81
N TYR A 109 14.45 -22.98 2.19
CA TYR A 109 13.60 -21.81 2.29
C TYR A 109 13.15 -21.59 3.74
N ASN A 110 13.32 -20.39 4.23
CA ASN A 110 13.02 -20.04 5.61
C ASN A 110 11.58 -19.53 5.72
N GLU A 111 10.64 -20.46 5.63
CA GLU A 111 9.22 -20.12 5.58
C GLU A 111 8.74 -19.39 6.83
N GLU A 112 9.19 -19.82 8.00
CA GLU A 112 8.76 -19.19 9.25
C GLU A 112 9.18 -17.72 9.30
N TRP A 113 10.43 -17.45 8.94
CA TRP A 113 10.90 -16.07 8.89
C TRP A 113 10.10 -15.24 7.89
N PHE A 114 9.85 -15.82 6.71
CA PHE A 114 9.11 -15.11 5.66
C PHE A 114 7.70 -14.75 6.10
N LEU A 115 6.98 -15.69 6.70
CA LEU A 115 5.61 -15.44 7.13
C LEU A 115 5.56 -14.37 8.22
N ASN A 116 6.54 -14.37 9.13
CA ASN A 116 6.63 -13.32 10.14
C ASN A 116 6.94 -11.97 9.53
N PHE A 117 7.86 -11.93 8.58
CA PHE A 117 8.21 -10.70 7.88
C PHE A 117 7.00 -10.14 7.12
N GLN A 118 6.32 -10.98 6.38
CA GLN A 118 5.13 -10.62 5.62
C GLN A 118 4.04 -10.04 6.53
N SER A 119 3.77 -10.73 7.62
CA SER A 119 2.76 -10.30 8.58
C SER A 119 3.11 -8.96 9.20
N GLU A 120 4.37 -8.77 9.60
CA GLU A 120 4.81 -7.51 10.18
C GLU A 120 4.75 -6.36 9.19
N LEU A 121 5.10 -6.62 7.94
CA LEU A 121 5.01 -5.60 6.89
C LEU A 121 3.56 -5.16 6.70
N TYR A 122 2.65 -6.11 6.58
CA TYR A 122 1.24 -5.78 6.36
C TYR A 122 0.67 -5.00 7.53
N GLU A 123 0.97 -5.43 8.75
CA GLU A 123 0.51 -4.72 9.94
C GLU A 123 1.09 -3.31 10.02
N THR A 124 2.33 -3.14 9.58
CA THR A 124 2.97 -1.82 9.55
C THR A 124 2.22 -0.89 8.60
N CYS A 125 1.86 -1.36 7.41
CA CYS A 125 1.11 -0.55 6.45
C CYS A 125 -0.26 -0.17 6.99
N ILE A 126 -0.96 -1.12 7.59
CA ILE A 126 -2.28 -0.86 8.19
C ILE A 126 -2.15 0.16 9.31
N SER A 127 -1.11 0.03 10.16
CA SER A 127 -0.86 0.96 11.25
C SER A 127 -0.62 2.37 10.77
N VAL A 128 0.08 2.54 9.65
CA VAL A 128 0.31 3.86 9.07
C VAL A 128 -1.01 4.50 8.68
N LEU A 129 -1.87 3.76 7.98
CA LEU A 129 -3.16 4.28 7.55
C LEU A 129 -4.05 4.62 8.75
N GLU A 130 -4.07 3.75 9.77
CA GLU A 130 -4.83 4.00 10.98
C GLU A 130 -4.36 5.25 11.70
N LYS A 131 -3.04 5.42 11.81
CA LYS A 131 -2.45 6.59 12.46
C LYS A 131 -2.82 7.86 11.73
N LEU A 132 -2.68 7.87 10.40
CA LEU A 132 -3.00 9.05 9.59
C LEU A 132 -4.49 9.39 9.64
N LYS A 133 -5.34 8.39 9.65
CA LYS A 133 -6.77 8.62 9.81
C LYS A 133 -7.08 9.23 11.17
N LYS A 134 -6.49 8.67 12.22
CA LYS A 134 -6.70 9.15 13.59
C LYS A 134 -6.24 10.58 13.77
N GLU A 135 -5.18 10.97 13.07
CA GLU A 135 -4.63 12.33 13.11
C GLU A 135 -5.35 13.27 12.15
N ASN A 136 -6.38 12.80 11.46
CA ASN A 136 -7.16 13.57 10.47
C ASN A 136 -6.33 14.07 9.30
N PHE A 137 -5.24 13.38 8.96
CA PHE A 137 -4.36 13.81 7.87
C PHE A 137 -5.13 14.00 6.56
N PHE A 138 -5.87 12.97 6.14
CA PHE A 138 -6.61 13.02 4.88
C PHE A 138 -7.77 14.00 4.98
N LYS A 139 -8.47 13.99 6.10
CA LYS A 139 -9.64 14.84 6.31
C LYS A 139 -9.26 16.32 6.29
N ASP A 140 -8.12 16.67 6.86
CA ASP A 140 -7.66 18.06 6.88
C ASP A 140 -7.35 18.57 5.48
N ILE A 141 -6.87 17.69 4.58
CA ILE A 141 -6.55 18.08 3.20
C ILE A 141 -7.80 18.12 2.34
N ILE A 142 -8.66 17.12 2.42
CA ILE A 142 -9.81 16.93 1.54
C ILE A 142 -11.05 17.66 2.08
N GLY A 143 -11.16 17.83 3.39
CA GLY A 143 -12.32 18.43 4.03
C GLY A 143 -13.36 17.44 4.50
N LYS A 144 -13.15 16.16 4.27
CA LYS A 144 -14.04 15.08 4.70
C LYS A 144 -13.26 13.77 4.75
N ASP A 145 -13.83 12.77 5.41
CA ASP A 145 -13.24 11.45 5.44
C ASP A 145 -13.28 10.82 4.06
N ILE A 146 -12.23 10.06 3.73
CA ILE A 146 -12.16 9.30 2.49
C ILE A 146 -12.01 7.82 2.82
N PHE A 147 -12.24 6.98 1.82
CA PHE A 147 -12.07 5.54 1.95
C PHE A 147 -10.58 5.22 2.03
N LEU A 148 -10.20 4.45 3.06
CA LEU A 148 -8.80 4.03 3.26
C LEU A 148 -8.76 2.52 3.32
N THR A 149 -7.80 1.91 2.64
CA THR A 149 -7.67 0.46 2.66
C THR A 149 -6.22 0.02 2.47
N PHE A 150 -5.92 -1.16 3.00
CA PHE A 150 -4.69 -1.88 2.66
C PHE A 150 -5.08 -3.20 2.00
N THR A 151 -4.44 -3.53 0.88
CA THR A 151 -4.68 -4.79 0.20
C THR A 151 -3.36 -5.46 -0.16
N VAL A 152 -3.44 -6.75 -0.46
CA VAL A 152 -2.31 -7.48 -1.02
C VAL A 152 -2.65 -7.78 -2.46
N SER A 153 -1.79 -7.34 -3.35
CA SER A 153 -1.98 -7.49 -4.78
C SER A 153 -0.97 -8.49 -5.32
N ASP A 154 -1.46 -9.38 -6.13
CA ASP A 154 -0.61 -10.24 -6.95
C ASP A 154 -1.39 -10.43 -8.23
N TYR A 155 -0.75 -10.18 -9.35
CA TYR A 155 -1.43 -10.31 -10.63
C TYR A 155 -1.94 -11.74 -10.88
N GLU A 156 -1.44 -12.71 -10.12
CA GLU A 156 -1.93 -14.08 -10.16
C GLU A 156 -3.16 -14.29 -9.28
N PHE A 157 -3.48 -13.30 -8.45
CA PHE A 157 -4.65 -13.39 -7.59
C PHE A 157 -5.93 -13.23 -8.39
N GLU A 158 -6.92 -14.02 -8.02
CA GLU A 158 -8.27 -13.76 -8.49
C GLU A 158 -8.86 -12.61 -7.68
N LYS A 159 -9.73 -11.82 -8.30
CA LYS A 159 -10.33 -10.66 -7.64
C LYS A 159 -11.00 -11.01 -6.32
N LYS A 160 -11.57 -12.20 -6.23
CA LYS A 160 -12.23 -12.66 -5.01
C LYS A 160 -11.24 -12.87 -3.86
N ASP A 161 -9.99 -13.18 -4.17
CA ASP A 161 -8.98 -13.43 -3.14
C ASP A 161 -8.47 -12.13 -2.54
N LEU A 162 -8.38 -11.09 -3.35
CA LEU A 162 -7.96 -9.78 -2.86
C LEU A 162 -8.93 -9.22 -1.83
N LYS A 163 -10.21 -9.50 -1.99
CA LYS A 163 -11.24 -8.96 -1.08
C LYS A 163 -11.13 -9.49 0.34
N LYS A 164 -10.42 -10.59 0.55
CA LYS A 164 -10.27 -11.18 1.88
C LYS A 164 -9.36 -10.37 2.78
N ILE A 165 -8.54 -9.51 2.22
CA ILE A 165 -7.54 -8.75 2.96
C ILE A 165 -7.74 -7.25 2.88
N ILE A 166 -8.87 -6.83 2.36
CA ILE A 166 -9.22 -5.40 2.36
C ILE A 166 -9.72 -5.04 3.76
N GLU A 167 -9.12 -4.02 4.32
CA GLU A 167 -9.44 -3.52 5.65
C GLU A 167 -10.53 -2.46 5.65
#